data_208b80a3709c4dc48609cfb425d8c262
#
_entry.id   208b80a3709c4dc48609cfb425d8c262
#
_cell.length_a   1.000
_cell.length_b   1.000
_cell.length_c   1.000
_cell.angle_alpha   90.00
_cell.angle_beta   90.00
_cell.angle_gamma   90.00
#
_symmetry.space_group_name_H-M   'P 1'
#
loop_
_entity.id
_entity.type
_entity.pdbx_description
1 polymer ?
#
loop_
_entity_poly.entity_id
_entity_poly.type
_entity_poly.pdbx_seq_one_letter_code
_entity_poly.pdbx_strand_id
1 'polypeptide(L)'
;MTQASLAPQADLTSLLVGKALAVKPLWALAKAQARRMMIGRAERLGIPWRETVAELSQRDWQPLWDQVFREGVDLPANYRASFHGYDAGHLCWEAAYEFEVASNAVHSSLYPEAGAHSDQVLRQGYHELLQQQFPQAPARILDLHSTVGLSTFRLEQAFPSATITGLDFSPYYLTLAAYNAAQKGSAVDAWVHALPEATGLADGSFDLVSAFLLFHEMPQGTTRRIFREVRRLLPPGGCFAFMDMNPASGAYQTMPAFVMTLLKSTEPFMDAYFGLDLRQELLAAGFDEVQIQPCTPRHHAVIARVRV
;
A
#
# COMPACT_ATOMS: atom_id res chain seq x y z
N MET A 1 16.54 1.33 25.92
CA MET A 1 17.57 0.71 25.08
C MET A 1 17.56 1.44 23.77
N THR A 2 18.61 2.19 23.49
CA THR A 2 18.78 3.05 22.31
C THR A 2 18.78 2.17 21.05
N GLN A 3 17.83 2.36 20.14
CA GLN A 3 17.87 1.75 18.82
C GLN A 3 19.12 2.25 18.10
N ALA A 4 20.04 1.33 17.84
CA ALA A 4 21.19 1.62 17.01
C ALA A 4 20.71 1.94 15.60
N SER A 5 21.05 3.12 15.12
CA SER A 5 20.88 3.54 13.72
C SER A 5 21.59 2.54 12.81
N LEU A 6 20.82 1.66 12.17
CA LEU A 6 21.29 0.75 11.14
C LEU A 6 21.31 1.49 9.80
N ALA A 7 22.25 2.41 9.62
CA ALA A 7 22.67 2.78 8.28
C ALA A 7 23.63 1.67 7.80
N PRO A 8 23.26 0.85 6.80
CA PRO A 8 24.23 -0.07 6.21
C PRO A 8 25.39 0.76 5.63
N GLN A 9 26.61 0.39 5.99
CA GLN A 9 27.80 1.03 5.41
C GLN A 9 27.69 0.85 3.88
N ALA A 10 27.61 1.97 3.17
CA ALA A 10 27.57 1.97 1.71
C ALA A 10 28.87 1.33 1.21
N ASP A 11 28.77 0.12 0.67
CA ASP A 11 29.90 -0.51 0.01
C ASP A 11 30.18 0.17 -1.35
N LEU A 12 31.33 -0.12 -1.93
CA LEU A 12 31.76 0.47 -3.20
C LEU A 12 30.74 0.18 -4.32
N THR A 13 30.12 -1.00 -4.28
CA THR A 13 29.11 -1.45 -5.25
C THR A 13 27.85 -0.59 -5.16
N SER A 14 27.38 -0.32 -3.95
CA SER A 14 26.20 0.54 -3.71
C SER A 14 26.45 1.98 -4.17
N LEU A 15 27.66 2.52 -3.95
CA LEU A 15 28.05 3.85 -4.44
C LEU A 15 28.10 3.91 -5.97
N LEU A 16 28.62 2.88 -6.61
CA LEU A 16 28.67 2.79 -8.09
C LEU A 16 27.27 2.63 -8.68
N VAL A 17 26.42 1.78 -8.08
CA VAL A 17 25.02 1.62 -8.49
C VAL A 17 24.28 2.94 -8.33
N GLY A 18 24.40 3.62 -7.18
CA GLY A 18 23.76 4.92 -6.94
C GLY A 18 24.17 5.99 -7.96
N LYS A 19 25.47 6.08 -8.30
CA LYS A 19 25.96 6.99 -9.34
C LYS A 19 25.45 6.63 -10.74
N ALA A 20 25.38 5.34 -11.09
CA ALA A 20 24.84 4.88 -12.37
C ALA A 20 23.34 5.20 -12.49
N LEU A 21 22.56 5.00 -11.41
CA LEU A 21 21.12 5.31 -11.37
C LEU A 21 20.84 6.83 -11.41
N ALA A 22 21.79 7.67 -11.02
CA ALA A 22 21.68 9.14 -11.15
C ALA A 22 21.77 9.63 -12.60
N VAL A 23 22.26 8.80 -13.51
CA VAL A 23 22.36 9.13 -14.95
C VAL A 23 21.06 8.73 -15.64
N LYS A 24 20.24 9.71 -16.03
CA LYS A 24 18.88 9.48 -16.60
C LYS A 24 18.80 8.38 -17.67
N PRO A 25 19.67 8.32 -18.72
CA PRO A 25 19.61 7.25 -19.71
C PRO A 25 19.87 5.84 -19.11
N LEU A 26 20.83 5.75 -18.17
CA LEU A 26 21.13 4.47 -17.50
C LEU A 26 19.98 4.03 -16.58
N TRP A 27 19.36 4.98 -15.89
CA TRP A 27 18.18 4.74 -15.09
C TRP A 27 17.01 4.21 -15.94
N ALA A 28 16.73 4.86 -17.09
CA ALA A 28 15.67 4.42 -17.99
C ALA A 28 15.93 2.98 -18.53
N LEU A 29 17.17 2.68 -18.86
CA LEU A 29 17.55 1.33 -19.30
C LEU A 29 17.38 0.29 -18.17
N ALA A 30 17.83 0.63 -16.96
CA ALA A 30 17.70 -0.23 -15.78
C ALA A 30 16.22 -0.49 -15.44
N LYS A 31 15.37 0.55 -15.46
CA LYS A 31 13.91 0.40 -15.28
C LYS A 31 13.31 -0.55 -16.33
N ALA A 32 13.61 -0.32 -17.61
CA ALA A 32 13.09 -1.14 -18.69
C ALA A 32 13.53 -2.60 -18.58
N GLN A 33 14.77 -2.85 -18.15
CA GLN A 33 15.28 -4.21 -17.94
C GLN A 33 14.62 -4.88 -16.72
N ALA A 34 14.52 -4.18 -15.59
CA ALA A 34 13.86 -4.67 -14.37
C ALA A 34 12.40 -5.03 -14.66
N ARG A 35 11.67 -4.14 -15.36
CA ARG A 35 10.29 -4.37 -15.79
C ARG A 35 10.17 -5.61 -16.68
N ARG A 36 11.04 -5.77 -17.69
CA ARG A 36 11.04 -6.98 -18.54
C ARG A 36 11.27 -8.27 -17.74
N MET A 37 12.19 -8.22 -16.77
CA MET A 37 12.46 -9.36 -15.90
C MET A 37 11.27 -9.70 -15.02
N MET A 38 10.61 -8.70 -14.46
CA MET A 38 9.41 -8.86 -13.62
C MET A 38 8.24 -9.44 -14.42
N ILE A 39 7.95 -8.90 -15.61
CA ILE A 39 6.93 -9.43 -16.52
C ILE A 39 7.26 -10.87 -16.91
N GLY A 40 8.51 -11.16 -17.32
CA GLY A 40 8.92 -12.51 -17.67
C GLY A 40 8.84 -13.49 -16.50
N ARG A 41 9.05 -13.04 -15.27
CA ARG A 41 8.83 -13.85 -14.07
C ARG A 41 7.35 -14.11 -13.83
N ALA A 42 6.51 -13.08 -13.90
CA ALA A 42 5.07 -13.18 -13.76
C ALA A 42 4.48 -14.22 -14.72
N GLU A 43 4.79 -14.11 -15.99
CA GLU A 43 4.33 -15.04 -17.03
C GLU A 43 4.74 -16.50 -16.74
N ARG A 44 5.97 -16.73 -16.28
CA ARG A 44 6.42 -18.09 -15.88
C ARG A 44 5.68 -18.65 -14.66
N LEU A 45 5.14 -17.78 -13.82
CA LEU A 45 4.33 -18.14 -12.66
C LEU A 45 2.84 -18.30 -13.00
N GLY A 46 2.46 -18.15 -14.28
CA GLY A 46 1.07 -18.22 -14.73
C GLY A 46 0.28 -16.94 -14.46
N ILE A 47 0.95 -15.81 -14.18
CA ILE A 47 0.32 -14.51 -14.05
C ILE A 47 0.24 -13.88 -15.43
N PRO A 48 -0.95 -13.69 -16.03
CA PRO A 48 -1.11 -13.28 -17.43
C PRO A 48 -0.93 -11.76 -17.58
N TRP A 49 0.28 -11.25 -17.31
CA TRP A 49 0.54 -9.80 -17.24
C TRP A 49 0.19 -9.07 -18.53
N ARG A 50 0.72 -9.54 -19.67
CA ARG A 50 0.52 -8.86 -20.96
C ARG A 50 -0.93 -8.91 -21.42
N GLU A 51 -1.56 -10.06 -21.22
CA GLU A 51 -2.97 -10.27 -21.58
C GLU A 51 -3.86 -9.34 -20.76
N THR A 52 -3.69 -9.30 -19.43
CA THR A 52 -4.44 -8.43 -18.52
C THR A 52 -4.31 -6.96 -18.91
N VAL A 53 -3.07 -6.49 -19.12
CA VAL A 53 -2.81 -5.10 -19.49
C VAL A 53 -3.41 -4.77 -20.87
N ALA A 54 -3.29 -5.68 -21.84
CA ALA A 54 -3.86 -5.49 -23.17
C ALA A 54 -5.40 -5.41 -23.13
N GLU A 55 -6.05 -6.29 -22.36
CA GLU A 55 -7.49 -6.27 -22.17
C GLU A 55 -7.96 -4.96 -21.52
N LEU A 56 -7.35 -4.58 -20.39
CA LEU A 56 -7.71 -3.38 -19.66
C LEU A 56 -7.47 -2.10 -20.47
N SER A 57 -6.40 -2.04 -21.24
CA SER A 57 -6.05 -0.86 -22.05
C SER A 57 -7.01 -0.57 -23.21
N GLN A 58 -7.84 -1.55 -23.62
CA GLN A 58 -8.80 -1.40 -24.73
C GLN A 58 -10.19 -0.94 -24.27
N ARG A 59 -10.41 -0.84 -22.95
CA ARG A 59 -11.73 -0.46 -22.40
C ARG A 59 -11.94 1.04 -22.40
N ASP A 60 -13.18 1.45 -22.57
CA ASP A 60 -13.61 2.82 -22.26
C ASP A 60 -13.83 2.94 -20.75
N TRP A 61 -12.99 3.72 -20.10
CA TRP A 61 -13.02 3.95 -18.66
C TRP A 61 -13.83 5.17 -18.23
N GLN A 62 -14.24 6.03 -19.19
CA GLN A 62 -14.88 7.30 -18.88
C GLN A 62 -16.13 7.16 -17.99
N PRO A 63 -17.04 6.18 -18.24
CA PRO A 63 -18.23 6.04 -17.40
C PRO A 63 -17.95 5.71 -15.94
N LEU A 64 -16.91 4.91 -15.65
CA LEU A 64 -16.49 4.60 -14.27
C LEU A 64 -15.64 5.71 -13.66
N TRP A 65 -14.81 6.36 -14.47
CA TRP A 65 -14.06 7.54 -14.06
C TRP A 65 -14.97 8.64 -13.53
N ASP A 66 -16.06 8.96 -14.25
CA ASP A 66 -17.03 9.99 -13.87
C ASP A 66 -17.75 9.67 -12.54
N GLN A 67 -17.84 8.38 -12.18
CA GLN A 67 -18.44 7.96 -10.93
C GLN A 67 -17.48 8.18 -9.73
N VAL A 68 -16.19 7.99 -9.90
CA VAL A 68 -15.21 8.01 -8.81
C VAL A 68 -14.44 9.32 -8.70
N PHE A 69 -14.16 9.97 -9.83
CA PHE A 69 -13.38 11.20 -9.85
C PHE A 69 -14.09 12.34 -9.12
N ARG A 70 -13.36 13.07 -8.30
CA ARG A 70 -13.80 14.29 -7.63
C ARG A 70 -12.88 15.44 -8.02
N GLU A 71 -13.46 16.52 -8.51
CA GLU A 71 -12.75 17.77 -8.74
C GLU A 71 -12.29 18.38 -7.40
N GLY A 72 -11.21 19.17 -7.44
CA GLY A 72 -10.72 19.92 -6.28
C GLY A 72 -9.84 19.12 -5.32
N VAL A 73 -9.51 17.87 -5.59
CA VAL A 73 -8.47 17.14 -4.85
C VAL A 73 -7.10 17.67 -5.28
N ASP A 74 -6.54 18.59 -4.48
CA ASP A 74 -5.21 19.14 -4.75
C ASP A 74 -4.13 18.18 -4.24
N LEU A 75 -3.41 17.58 -5.16
CA LEU A 75 -2.38 16.59 -4.86
C LEU A 75 -1.04 17.27 -4.56
N PRO A 76 -0.51 17.18 -3.32
CA PRO A 76 0.85 17.61 -2.99
C PRO A 76 1.92 16.89 -3.83
N ALA A 77 3.13 17.47 -3.85
CA ALA A 77 4.23 16.98 -4.69
C ALA A 77 4.63 15.52 -4.42
N ASN A 78 4.49 15.04 -3.18
CA ASN A 78 4.80 13.66 -2.83
C ASN A 78 3.88 12.64 -3.53
N TYR A 79 2.61 12.98 -3.78
CA TYR A 79 1.67 12.11 -4.52
C TYR A 79 1.90 12.12 -6.04
N ARG A 80 2.67 13.10 -6.53
CA ARG A 80 3.08 13.22 -7.95
C ARG A 80 4.48 12.67 -8.21
N ALA A 81 5.11 12.11 -7.19
CA ALA A 81 6.45 11.55 -7.31
C ALA A 81 6.45 10.30 -8.22
N SER A 82 7.57 10.05 -8.89
CA SER A 82 7.80 8.79 -9.58
C SER A 82 7.85 7.67 -8.54
N PHE A 83 7.08 6.60 -8.76
CA PHE A 83 6.93 5.50 -7.83
C PHE A 83 6.83 4.16 -8.57
N HIS A 84 7.35 3.07 -8.00
CA HIS A 84 7.32 1.71 -8.60
C HIS A 84 7.84 1.64 -10.05
N GLY A 85 8.66 2.62 -10.46
CA GLY A 85 9.18 2.72 -11.82
C GLY A 85 8.29 3.48 -12.81
N TYR A 86 7.10 3.95 -12.40
CA TYR A 86 6.25 4.83 -13.20
C TYR A 86 6.62 6.29 -12.95
N ASP A 87 6.81 7.07 -14.02
CA ASP A 87 7.22 8.47 -13.90
C ASP A 87 6.10 9.35 -13.30
N ALA A 88 4.84 9.00 -13.55
CA ALA A 88 3.66 9.63 -12.93
C ALA A 88 3.22 8.95 -11.62
N GLY A 89 4.03 8.02 -11.08
CA GLY A 89 3.67 7.24 -9.89
C GLY A 89 2.33 6.53 -10.06
N HIS A 90 1.44 6.71 -9.10
CA HIS A 90 0.10 6.10 -9.11
C HIS A 90 -0.93 6.86 -9.97
N LEU A 91 -0.52 7.94 -10.63
CA LEU A 91 -1.42 8.83 -11.38
C LEU A 91 -1.38 8.55 -12.89
N CYS A 92 -1.44 7.28 -13.28
CA CYS A 92 -1.53 6.88 -14.68
C CYS A 92 -2.24 5.53 -14.85
N TRP A 93 -2.82 5.34 -16.02
CA TRP A 93 -3.50 4.11 -16.39
C TRP A 93 -2.58 2.90 -16.38
N GLU A 94 -1.33 3.06 -16.82
CA GLU A 94 -0.36 1.98 -16.85
C GLU A 94 -0.14 1.37 -15.45
N ALA A 95 0.06 2.22 -14.42
CA ALA A 95 0.19 1.76 -13.05
C ALA A 95 -1.07 1.05 -12.55
N ALA A 96 -2.25 1.56 -12.91
CA ALA A 96 -3.53 0.95 -12.53
C ALA A 96 -3.72 -0.43 -13.17
N TYR A 97 -3.49 -0.56 -14.48
CA TYR A 97 -3.65 -1.84 -15.21
C TYR A 97 -2.70 -2.93 -14.71
N GLU A 98 -1.52 -2.55 -14.26
CA GLU A 98 -0.49 -3.49 -13.83
C GLU A 98 -0.53 -3.81 -12.35
N PHE A 99 -1.29 -3.07 -11.54
CA PHE A 99 -1.22 -3.16 -10.09
C PHE A 99 -1.44 -4.59 -9.56
N GLU A 100 -2.49 -5.28 -9.98
CA GLU A 100 -2.80 -6.63 -9.48
C GLU A 100 -1.75 -7.66 -9.93
N VAL A 101 -1.38 -7.66 -11.20
CA VAL A 101 -0.38 -8.60 -11.74
C VAL A 101 1.01 -8.33 -11.17
N ALA A 102 1.37 -7.06 -10.93
CA ALA A 102 2.62 -6.66 -10.28
C ALA A 102 2.65 -7.11 -8.81
N SER A 103 1.58 -6.90 -8.05
CA SER A 103 1.45 -7.35 -6.67
C SER A 103 1.67 -8.86 -6.54
N ASN A 104 1.00 -9.66 -7.38
CA ASN A 104 1.20 -11.10 -7.41
C ASN A 104 2.64 -11.49 -7.76
N ALA A 105 3.26 -10.83 -8.74
CA ALA A 105 4.63 -11.11 -9.14
C ALA A 105 5.65 -10.76 -8.04
N VAL A 106 5.48 -9.65 -7.34
CA VAL A 106 6.35 -9.22 -6.24
C VAL A 106 6.23 -10.16 -5.05
N HIS A 107 4.99 -10.46 -4.63
CA HIS A 107 4.72 -11.25 -3.44
C HIS A 107 4.99 -12.75 -3.62
N SER A 108 5.10 -13.25 -4.87
CA SER A 108 5.51 -14.63 -5.16
C SER A 108 6.91 -14.99 -4.61
N SER A 109 7.72 -14.00 -4.24
CA SER A 109 8.99 -14.25 -3.56
C SER A 109 8.84 -14.57 -2.08
N LEU A 110 7.71 -14.21 -1.46
CA LEU A 110 7.39 -14.50 -0.06
C LEU A 110 6.69 -15.85 0.10
N TYR A 111 5.88 -16.21 -0.87
CA TYR A 111 5.07 -17.44 -0.87
C TYR A 111 5.22 -18.15 -2.22
N PRO A 112 6.40 -18.73 -2.51
CA PRO A 112 6.68 -19.38 -3.81
C PRO A 112 5.70 -20.49 -4.14
N GLU A 113 5.21 -21.19 -3.12
CA GLU A 113 4.24 -22.30 -3.21
C GLU A 113 2.84 -21.81 -3.65
N ALA A 114 2.51 -20.56 -3.37
CA ALA A 114 1.23 -19.97 -3.78
C ALA A 114 1.25 -19.44 -5.24
N GLY A 115 2.42 -19.29 -5.85
CA GLY A 115 2.57 -18.88 -7.24
C GLY A 115 1.82 -17.58 -7.55
N ALA A 116 0.87 -17.65 -8.48
CA ALA A 116 0.05 -16.51 -8.89
C ALA A 116 -0.91 -15.98 -7.80
N HIS A 117 -1.09 -16.71 -6.69
CA HIS A 117 -1.97 -16.33 -5.59
C HIS A 117 -1.22 -15.77 -4.37
N SER A 118 0.04 -15.47 -4.51
CA SER A 118 0.92 -15.05 -3.40
C SER A 118 0.45 -13.74 -2.71
N ASP A 119 -0.08 -12.79 -3.47
CA ASP A 119 -0.66 -11.56 -2.90
C ASP A 119 -1.92 -11.86 -2.08
N GLN A 120 -2.72 -12.83 -2.51
CA GLN A 120 -3.91 -13.25 -1.75
C GLN A 120 -3.51 -13.84 -0.39
N VAL A 121 -2.50 -14.70 -0.36
CA VAL A 121 -1.99 -15.30 0.90
C VAL A 121 -1.44 -14.22 1.82
N LEU A 122 -0.68 -13.26 1.28
CA LEU A 122 -0.16 -12.13 2.04
C LEU A 122 -1.28 -11.33 2.72
N ARG A 123 -2.31 -10.96 1.97
CA ARG A 123 -3.44 -10.18 2.46
C ARG A 123 -4.28 -10.98 3.45
N GLN A 124 -4.52 -12.27 3.16
CA GLN A 124 -5.28 -13.14 4.04
C GLN A 124 -4.67 -13.19 5.45
N GLY A 125 -3.36 -13.38 5.57
CA GLY A 125 -2.69 -13.41 6.87
C GLY A 125 -2.88 -12.13 7.69
N TYR A 126 -2.88 -10.97 7.04
CA TYR A 126 -3.19 -9.70 7.71
C TYR A 126 -4.66 -9.61 8.15
N HIS A 127 -5.61 -9.97 7.29
CA HIS A 127 -7.03 -9.88 7.62
C HIS A 127 -7.46 -10.89 8.68
N GLU A 128 -6.88 -12.09 8.70
CA GLU A 128 -7.09 -13.06 9.78
C GLU A 128 -6.59 -12.50 11.13
N LEU A 129 -5.45 -11.80 11.12
CA LEU A 129 -4.96 -11.12 12.32
C LEU A 129 -5.92 -10.00 12.75
N LEU A 130 -6.50 -9.24 11.80
CA LEU A 130 -7.52 -8.24 12.12
C LEU A 130 -8.76 -8.87 12.76
N GLN A 131 -9.27 -9.97 12.22
CA GLN A 131 -10.45 -10.64 12.78
C GLN A 131 -10.24 -11.03 14.25
N GLN A 132 -9.05 -11.45 14.63
CA GLN A 132 -8.70 -11.78 16.02
C GLN A 132 -8.75 -10.57 16.96
N GLN A 133 -8.67 -9.36 16.43
CA GLN A 133 -8.71 -8.13 17.22
C GLN A 133 -10.14 -7.66 17.56
N PHE A 134 -11.15 -8.26 16.94
CA PHE A 134 -12.54 -7.84 17.08
C PHE A 134 -13.41 -8.96 17.62
N PRO A 135 -13.71 -8.98 18.93
CA PRO A 135 -14.70 -9.91 19.51
C PRO A 135 -16.09 -9.73 18.88
N GLN A 136 -16.41 -8.52 18.45
CA GLN A 136 -17.57 -8.16 17.64
C GLN A 136 -17.09 -7.49 16.35
N ALA A 137 -17.61 -7.93 15.22
CA ALA A 137 -17.22 -7.39 13.92
C ALA A 137 -17.48 -5.86 13.87
N PRO A 138 -16.56 -5.08 13.30
CA PRO A 138 -16.80 -3.65 13.06
C PRO A 138 -17.95 -3.47 12.09
N ALA A 139 -18.81 -2.49 12.32
CA ALA A 139 -19.95 -2.22 11.44
C ALA A 139 -19.56 -1.36 10.23
N ARG A 140 -18.59 -0.45 10.41
CA ARG A 140 -18.15 0.51 9.38
C ARG A 140 -16.63 0.48 9.26
N ILE A 141 -16.15 0.16 8.08
CA ILE A 141 -14.72 0.02 7.78
C ILE A 141 -14.31 0.99 6.67
N LEU A 142 -13.21 1.71 6.89
CA LEU A 142 -12.50 2.44 5.85
C LEU A 142 -11.25 1.67 5.45
N ASP A 143 -11.13 1.34 4.16
CA ASP A 143 -9.88 0.88 3.56
C ASP A 143 -9.14 2.09 2.98
N LEU A 144 -8.14 2.56 3.71
CA LEU A 144 -7.35 3.75 3.39
C LEU A 144 -6.22 3.36 2.46
N HIS A 145 -6.15 3.97 1.28
CA HIS A 145 -5.29 3.57 0.17
C HIS A 145 -5.73 2.22 -0.44
N SER A 146 -7.00 2.20 -0.85
CA SER A 146 -7.65 0.99 -1.36
C SER A 146 -7.09 0.49 -2.70
N THR A 147 -6.35 1.34 -3.42
CA THR A 147 -5.78 1.06 -4.74
C THR A 147 -6.84 0.50 -5.71
N VAL A 148 -6.62 -0.66 -6.32
CA VAL A 148 -7.58 -1.32 -7.21
C VAL A 148 -8.56 -2.26 -6.46
N GLY A 149 -8.68 -2.12 -5.13
CA GLY A 149 -9.65 -2.81 -4.28
C GLY A 149 -9.19 -4.15 -3.69
N LEU A 150 -7.93 -4.58 -3.88
CA LEU A 150 -7.50 -5.91 -3.46
C LEU A 150 -7.64 -6.16 -1.94
N SER A 151 -7.30 -5.18 -1.09
CA SER A 151 -7.52 -5.25 0.36
C SER A 151 -8.98 -5.07 0.72
N THR A 152 -9.67 -4.16 0.03
CA THR A 152 -11.09 -3.85 0.25
C THR A 152 -11.96 -5.11 0.12
N PHE A 153 -11.75 -5.91 -0.93
CA PHE A 153 -12.49 -7.17 -1.13
C PHE A 153 -12.14 -8.24 -0.08
N ARG A 154 -10.93 -8.20 0.48
CA ARG A 154 -10.57 -9.08 1.59
C ARG A 154 -11.19 -8.66 2.91
N LEU A 155 -11.30 -7.34 3.16
CA LEU A 155 -12.06 -6.82 4.30
C LEU A 155 -13.53 -7.22 4.21
N GLU A 156 -14.14 -7.15 3.03
CA GLU A 156 -15.52 -7.61 2.78
C GLU A 156 -15.68 -9.11 3.14
N GLN A 157 -14.74 -9.95 2.73
CA GLN A 157 -14.75 -11.37 3.07
C GLN A 157 -14.52 -11.62 4.56
N ALA A 158 -13.64 -10.84 5.19
CA ALA A 158 -13.33 -10.97 6.61
C ALA A 158 -14.47 -10.48 7.52
N PHE A 159 -15.21 -9.47 7.08
CA PHE A 159 -16.29 -8.81 7.83
C PHE A 159 -17.55 -8.64 6.96
N PRO A 160 -18.24 -9.73 6.62
CA PRO A 160 -19.31 -9.71 5.61
C PRO A 160 -20.57 -8.91 6.01
N SER A 161 -20.70 -8.52 7.29
CA SER A 161 -21.77 -7.63 7.77
C SER A 161 -21.39 -6.16 7.83
N ALA A 162 -20.12 -5.83 7.54
CA ALA A 162 -19.66 -4.45 7.61
C ALA A 162 -20.00 -3.67 6.33
N THR A 163 -20.29 -2.38 6.51
CA THR A 163 -20.30 -1.41 5.42
C THR A 163 -18.87 -0.97 5.17
N ILE A 164 -18.37 -1.13 3.95
CA ILE A 164 -16.97 -0.84 3.62
C ILE A 164 -16.87 0.30 2.62
N THR A 165 -16.02 1.27 2.93
CA THR A 165 -15.64 2.37 2.05
C THR A 165 -14.18 2.21 1.66
N GLY A 166 -13.88 2.21 0.36
CA GLY A 166 -12.51 2.32 -0.16
C GLY A 166 -12.15 3.77 -0.45
N LEU A 167 -10.96 4.22 -0.02
CA LEU A 167 -10.47 5.56 -0.32
C LEU A 167 -9.08 5.51 -0.94
N ASP A 168 -8.90 6.27 -2.02
CA ASP A 168 -7.59 6.46 -2.64
C ASP A 168 -7.45 7.87 -3.24
N PHE A 169 -6.22 8.35 -3.32
CA PHE A 169 -5.91 9.63 -3.98
C PHE A 169 -5.76 9.50 -5.50
N SER A 170 -5.67 8.27 -6.02
CA SER A 170 -5.56 8.01 -7.45
C SER A 170 -6.93 7.66 -8.04
N PRO A 171 -7.50 8.53 -8.87
CA PRO A 171 -8.75 8.21 -9.55
C PRO A 171 -8.58 7.07 -10.57
N TYR A 172 -7.36 6.85 -11.09
CA TYR A 172 -7.03 5.72 -11.95
C TYR A 172 -7.22 4.39 -11.22
N TYR A 173 -6.71 4.29 -9.99
CA TYR A 173 -6.87 3.11 -9.15
C TYR A 173 -8.33 2.91 -8.75
N LEU A 174 -9.03 3.96 -8.32
CA LEU A 174 -10.44 3.86 -7.93
C LEU A 174 -11.33 3.45 -9.10
N THR A 175 -11.02 3.87 -10.33
CA THR A 175 -11.76 3.43 -11.52
C THR A 175 -11.63 1.92 -11.70
N LEU A 176 -10.42 1.38 -11.55
CA LEU A 176 -10.18 -0.07 -11.59
C LEU A 176 -10.82 -0.78 -10.37
N ALA A 177 -10.82 -0.17 -9.18
CA ALA A 177 -11.48 -0.73 -8.01
C ALA A 177 -12.99 -0.88 -8.22
N ALA A 178 -13.65 0.14 -8.78
CA ALA A 178 -15.07 0.10 -9.13
C ALA A 178 -15.37 -0.98 -10.19
N TYR A 179 -14.52 -1.08 -11.21
CA TYR A 179 -14.61 -2.15 -12.21
C TYR A 179 -14.48 -3.54 -11.58
N ASN A 180 -13.44 -3.75 -10.77
CA ASN A 180 -13.18 -5.02 -10.10
C ASN A 180 -14.32 -5.40 -9.14
N ALA A 181 -14.91 -4.43 -8.44
CA ALA A 181 -16.07 -4.63 -7.59
C ALA A 181 -17.27 -5.17 -8.40
N ALA A 182 -17.56 -4.55 -9.52
CA ALA A 182 -18.66 -5.00 -10.41
C ALA A 182 -18.40 -6.42 -10.95
N GLN A 183 -17.16 -6.74 -11.34
CA GLN A 183 -16.80 -8.09 -11.83
C GLN A 183 -16.92 -9.17 -10.74
N LYS A 184 -16.66 -8.82 -9.48
CA LYS A 184 -16.68 -9.73 -8.33
C LYS A 184 -18.07 -9.80 -7.66
N GLY A 185 -19.01 -8.95 -8.04
CA GLY A 185 -20.30 -8.81 -7.33
C GLY A 185 -20.10 -8.32 -5.89
N SER A 186 -19.10 -7.47 -5.67
CA SER A 186 -18.76 -6.93 -4.35
C SER A 186 -19.80 -5.90 -3.89
N ALA A 187 -20.08 -5.87 -2.59
CA ALA A 187 -21.03 -4.97 -1.93
C ALA A 187 -20.31 -3.78 -1.25
N VAL A 188 -19.12 -3.38 -1.71
CA VAL A 188 -18.44 -2.17 -1.25
C VAL A 188 -19.35 -0.95 -1.44
N ASP A 189 -19.58 -0.20 -0.36
CA ASP A 189 -20.57 0.88 -0.30
C ASP A 189 -20.15 2.10 -1.15
N ALA A 190 -18.88 2.50 -1.06
CA ALA A 190 -18.37 3.66 -1.77
C ALA A 190 -16.88 3.59 -2.09
N TRP A 191 -16.51 4.23 -3.21
CA TRP A 191 -15.14 4.54 -3.59
C TRP A 191 -14.93 6.06 -3.50
N VAL A 192 -14.05 6.50 -2.61
CA VAL A 192 -13.84 7.91 -2.28
C VAL A 192 -12.50 8.40 -2.82
N HIS A 193 -12.53 9.34 -3.76
CA HIS A 193 -11.35 10.02 -4.28
C HIS A 193 -10.99 11.18 -3.33
N ALA A 194 -9.99 10.99 -2.48
CA ALA A 194 -9.52 11.98 -1.51
C ALA A 194 -8.09 11.68 -1.06
N LEU A 195 -7.43 12.67 -0.44
CA LEU A 195 -6.15 12.47 0.23
C LEU A 195 -6.34 11.68 1.54
N PRO A 196 -5.45 10.74 1.87
CA PRO A 196 -5.55 9.99 3.13
C PRO A 196 -5.37 10.87 4.38
N GLU A 197 -4.71 12.03 4.28
CA GLU A 197 -4.60 13.02 5.36
C GLU A 197 -5.68 14.08 5.38
N ALA A 198 -6.61 14.07 4.42
CA ALA A 198 -7.71 15.03 4.28
C ALA A 198 -8.89 14.37 3.56
N THR A 199 -9.52 13.42 4.24
CA THR A 199 -10.52 12.52 3.65
C THR A 199 -11.85 13.22 3.34
N GLY A 200 -12.16 14.29 4.05
CA GLY A 200 -13.48 14.96 4.00
C GLY A 200 -14.62 14.15 4.63
N LEU A 201 -14.32 13.00 5.24
CA LEU A 201 -15.30 12.13 5.90
C LEU A 201 -15.60 12.63 7.33
N ALA A 202 -16.75 12.26 7.88
CA ALA A 202 -17.21 12.75 9.18
C ALA A 202 -16.37 12.18 10.34
N ASP A 203 -16.28 12.94 11.45
CA ASP A 203 -15.64 12.51 12.69
C ASP A 203 -16.33 11.26 13.25
N GLY A 204 -15.54 10.32 13.78
CA GLY A 204 -16.06 9.12 14.44
C GLY A 204 -16.93 8.24 13.53
N SER A 205 -16.74 8.31 12.22
CA SER A 205 -17.61 7.64 11.25
C SER A 205 -17.22 6.18 10.95
N PHE A 206 -16.09 5.68 11.47
CA PHE A 206 -15.63 4.31 11.22
C PHE A 206 -15.21 3.62 12.51
N ASP A 207 -15.53 2.34 12.63
CA ASP A 207 -15.14 1.51 13.77
C ASP A 207 -13.74 0.91 13.56
N LEU A 208 -13.37 0.70 12.28
CA LEU A 208 -12.06 0.27 11.83
C LEU A 208 -11.60 1.13 10.63
N VAL A 209 -10.40 1.67 10.73
CA VAL A 209 -9.65 2.14 9.55
C VAL A 209 -8.52 1.16 9.31
N SER A 210 -8.44 0.62 8.09
CA SER A 210 -7.38 -0.30 7.67
C SER A 210 -6.55 0.34 6.57
N ALA A 211 -5.24 0.11 6.57
CA ALA A 211 -4.37 0.48 5.45
C ALA A 211 -3.39 -0.66 5.13
N PHE A 212 -3.10 -0.84 3.85
CA PHE A 212 -2.23 -1.92 3.40
C PHE A 212 -1.11 -1.36 2.52
N LEU A 213 0.13 -1.41 3.04
CA LEU A 213 1.34 -0.98 2.33
C LEU A 213 1.30 0.50 1.89
N LEU A 214 0.87 1.41 2.77
CA LEU A 214 0.74 2.84 2.50
C LEU A 214 1.95 3.66 2.98
N PHE A 215 2.44 3.40 4.20
CA PHE A 215 3.28 4.38 4.90
C PHE A 215 4.72 4.43 4.41
N HIS A 216 5.23 3.34 3.81
CA HIS A 216 6.54 3.36 3.16
C HIS A 216 6.56 4.24 1.88
N GLU A 217 5.39 4.58 1.36
CA GLU A 217 5.20 5.48 0.23
C GLU A 217 5.06 6.95 0.63
N MET A 218 5.11 7.28 1.94
CA MET A 218 4.80 8.61 2.45
C MET A 218 5.97 9.28 3.17
N PRO A 219 6.20 10.59 2.95
CA PRO A 219 7.08 11.36 3.80
C PRO A 219 6.55 11.35 5.25
N GLN A 220 7.44 11.39 6.25
CA GLN A 220 7.06 11.39 7.68
C GLN A 220 6.02 12.45 8.04
N GLY A 221 6.13 13.66 7.47
CA GLY A 221 5.16 14.73 7.70
C GLY A 221 3.75 14.38 7.22
N THR A 222 3.62 13.69 6.09
CA THR A 222 2.34 13.19 5.57
C THR A 222 1.83 12.06 6.45
N THR A 223 2.68 11.09 6.82
CA THR A 223 2.32 10.01 7.75
C THR A 223 1.72 10.54 9.06
N ARG A 224 2.33 11.57 9.66
CA ARG A 224 1.80 12.21 10.88
C ARG A 224 0.45 12.88 10.67
N ARG A 225 0.20 13.46 9.49
CA ARG A 225 -1.11 14.04 9.17
C ARG A 225 -2.15 12.93 8.96
N ILE A 226 -1.79 11.84 8.29
CA ILE A 226 -2.67 10.67 8.12
C ILE A 226 -3.05 10.09 9.49
N PHE A 227 -2.10 9.91 10.41
CA PHE A 227 -2.41 9.39 11.75
C PHE A 227 -3.41 10.26 12.50
N ARG A 228 -3.30 11.60 12.40
CA ARG A 228 -4.27 12.53 13.02
C ARG A 228 -5.64 12.48 12.34
N GLU A 229 -5.67 12.36 11.02
CA GLU A 229 -6.91 12.22 10.28
C GLU A 229 -7.62 10.91 10.63
N VAL A 230 -6.89 9.81 10.63
CA VAL A 230 -7.43 8.51 11.05
C VAL A 230 -7.96 8.56 12.49
N ARG A 231 -7.22 9.21 13.41
CA ARG A 231 -7.68 9.39 14.79
C ARG A 231 -9.00 10.17 14.86
N ARG A 232 -9.18 11.18 14.03
CA ARG A 232 -10.43 11.96 13.92
C ARG A 232 -11.60 11.10 13.43
N LEU A 233 -11.35 10.21 12.48
CA LEU A 233 -12.37 9.33 11.89
C LEU A 233 -12.88 8.24 12.84
N LEU A 234 -12.15 7.95 13.91
CA LEU A 234 -12.45 6.86 14.84
C LEU A 234 -13.15 7.38 16.10
N PRO A 235 -14.27 6.75 16.53
CA PRO A 235 -14.90 7.02 17.81
C PRO A 235 -14.07 6.45 18.98
N PRO A 236 -14.44 6.74 20.24
CA PRO A 236 -13.95 5.96 21.37
C PRO A 236 -14.17 4.46 21.15
N GLY A 237 -13.15 3.64 21.44
CA GLY A 237 -13.13 2.20 21.14
C GLY A 237 -12.77 1.83 19.70
N GLY A 238 -12.68 2.80 18.80
CA GLY A 238 -12.31 2.58 17.40
C GLY A 238 -10.88 2.07 17.23
N CYS A 239 -10.61 1.43 16.11
CA CYS A 239 -9.35 0.77 15.82
C CYS A 239 -8.75 1.27 14.50
N PHE A 240 -7.48 1.59 14.53
CA PHE A 240 -6.65 1.75 13.35
C PHE A 240 -5.71 0.57 13.22
N ALA A 241 -5.68 -0.06 12.06
CA ALA A 241 -4.76 -1.15 11.79
C ALA A 241 -4.12 -0.99 10.41
N PHE A 242 -2.84 -1.33 10.30
CA PHE A 242 -2.18 -1.37 9.00
C PHE A 242 -1.09 -2.43 8.95
N MET A 243 -0.81 -2.91 7.74
CA MET A 243 0.36 -3.72 7.45
C MET A 243 1.33 -2.93 6.60
N ASP A 244 2.61 -2.96 6.96
CA ASP A 244 3.65 -2.31 6.17
C ASP A 244 5.02 -3.00 6.35
N MET A 245 6.03 -2.53 5.64
CA MET A 245 7.40 -3.04 5.69
C MET A 245 7.94 -3.02 7.12
N ASN A 246 8.59 -4.11 7.54
CA ASN A 246 9.22 -4.21 8.85
C ASN A 246 10.73 -4.00 8.75
N PRO A 247 11.26 -2.80 9.06
CA PRO A 247 12.69 -2.54 8.97
C PRO A 247 13.55 -3.44 9.88
N ALA A 248 12.96 -3.97 10.95
CA ALA A 248 13.63 -4.89 11.87
C ALA A 248 13.61 -6.36 11.39
N SER A 249 12.97 -6.66 10.26
CA SER A 249 12.93 -8.03 9.74
C SER A 249 14.30 -8.50 9.25
N GLY A 250 14.58 -9.79 9.43
CA GLY A 250 15.82 -10.38 8.92
C GLY A 250 15.98 -10.20 7.41
N ALA A 251 14.88 -10.15 6.66
CA ALA A 251 14.90 -9.96 5.22
C ALA A 251 15.52 -8.61 4.80
N TYR A 252 15.24 -7.52 5.53
CA TYR A 252 15.86 -6.22 5.25
C TYR A 252 17.24 -6.09 5.89
N GLN A 253 17.46 -6.67 7.06
CA GLN A 253 18.76 -6.61 7.75
C GLN A 253 19.87 -7.37 7.02
N THR A 254 19.52 -8.45 6.31
CA THR A 254 20.49 -9.26 5.56
C THR A 254 20.49 -8.96 4.05
N MET A 255 19.70 -7.99 3.61
CA MET A 255 19.59 -7.62 2.19
C MET A 255 20.93 -7.02 1.72
N PRO A 256 21.48 -7.50 0.59
CA PRO A 256 22.68 -6.90 0.02
C PRO A 256 22.50 -5.41 -0.25
N ALA A 257 23.51 -4.60 0.06
CA ALA A 257 23.42 -3.14 0.00
C ALA A 257 23.04 -2.62 -1.40
N PHE A 258 23.50 -3.27 -2.47
CA PHE A 258 23.14 -2.89 -3.85
C PHE A 258 21.65 -3.17 -4.14
N VAL A 259 21.06 -4.25 -3.59
CA VAL A 259 19.63 -4.56 -3.74
C VAL A 259 18.80 -3.54 -2.98
N MET A 260 19.22 -3.17 -1.77
CA MET A 260 18.60 -2.10 -1.00
C MET A 260 18.65 -0.76 -1.75
N THR A 261 19.75 -0.44 -2.42
CA THR A 261 19.87 0.77 -3.24
C THR A 261 18.91 0.77 -4.43
N LEU A 262 18.75 -0.38 -5.09
CA LEU A 262 17.78 -0.54 -6.18
C LEU A 262 16.34 -0.38 -5.66
N LEU A 263 16.00 -1.01 -4.53
CA LEU A 263 14.68 -0.89 -3.92
C LEU A 263 14.37 0.57 -3.58
N LYS A 264 15.26 1.25 -2.89
CA LYS A 264 15.10 2.69 -2.55
C LYS A 264 14.99 3.61 -3.77
N SER A 265 15.52 3.20 -4.93
CA SER A 265 15.41 4.00 -6.15
C SER A 265 13.99 3.98 -6.76
N THR A 266 13.16 3.02 -6.38
CA THR A 266 11.76 2.92 -6.78
C THR A 266 10.79 3.29 -5.66
N GLU A 267 11.31 3.38 -4.41
CA GLU A 267 10.58 3.67 -3.17
C GLU A 267 11.18 4.90 -2.49
N PRO A 268 10.92 6.12 -2.97
CA PRO A 268 11.67 7.32 -2.57
C PRO A 268 11.48 7.69 -1.10
N PHE A 269 10.41 7.22 -0.43
CA PHE A 269 10.11 7.54 0.97
C PHE A 269 10.39 6.40 1.94
N MET A 270 10.92 5.27 1.46
CA MET A 270 11.18 4.09 2.30
C MET A 270 12.11 4.40 3.49
N ASP A 271 13.17 5.20 3.29
CA ASP A 271 14.06 5.61 4.38
C ASP A 271 13.36 6.50 5.42
N ALA A 272 12.44 7.35 4.96
CA ALA A 272 11.63 8.18 5.84
C ALA A 272 10.76 7.31 6.75
N TYR A 273 10.12 6.28 6.18
CA TYR A 273 9.32 5.33 6.93
C TYR A 273 10.18 4.47 7.88
N PHE A 274 11.30 3.95 7.43
CA PHE A 274 12.20 3.12 8.25
C PHE A 274 12.79 3.87 9.45
N GLY A 275 12.92 5.19 9.35
CA GLY A 275 13.37 6.07 10.44
C GLY A 275 12.26 6.53 11.39
N LEU A 276 11.01 6.08 11.21
CA LEU A 276 9.88 6.53 12.01
C LEU A 276 9.69 5.64 13.25
N ASP A 277 9.56 6.25 14.43
CA ASP A 277 9.07 5.54 15.62
C ASP A 277 7.53 5.49 15.57
N LEU A 278 6.99 4.44 14.94
CA LEU A 278 5.56 4.27 14.74
C LEU A 278 4.75 4.34 16.04
N ARG A 279 5.29 3.75 17.14
CA ARG A 279 4.62 3.76 18.43
C ARG A 279 4.51 5.18 18.97
N GLN A 280 5.61 5.91 18.97
CA GLN A 280 5.65 7.29 19.46
C GLN A 280 4.74 8.19 18.62
N GLU A 281 4.76 8.06 17.31
CA GLU A 281 3.95 8.89 16.40
C GLU A 281 2.44 8.62 16.53
N LEU A 282 2.05 7.36 16.72
CA LEU A 282 0.64 7.00 16.95
C LEU A 282 0.16 7.51 18.32
N LEU A 283 0.94 7.36 19.38
CA LEU A 283 0.63 7.93 20.69
C LEU A 283 0.51 9.46 20.61
N ALA A 284 1.40 10.14 19.89
CA ALA A 284 1.35 11.57 19.67
C ALA A 284 0.11 12.02 18.83
N ALA A 285 -0.41 11.13 17.99
CA ALA A 285 -1.65 11.37 17.24
C ALA A 285 -2.94 11.16 18.08
N GLY A 286 -2.82 10.64 19.31
CA GLY A 286 -3.93 10.44 20.24
C GLY A 286 -4.52 9.04 20.27
N PHE A 287 -3.75 8.04 19.87
CA PHE A 287 -4.06 6.63 20.14
C PHE A 287 -3.55 6.26 21.55
N ASP A 288 -4.23 5.35 22.24
CA ASP A 288 -3.89 4.99 23.63
C ASP A 288 -3.12 3.67 23.72
N GLU A 289 -3.43 2.71 22.86
CA GLU A 289 -2.78 1.42 22.77
C GLU A 289 -2.18 1.23 21.39
N VAL A 290 -0.92 0.78 21.35
CA VAL A 290 -0.23 0.48 20.08
C VAL A 290 0.45 -0.87 20.20
N GLN A 291 0.06 -1.79 19.35
CA GLN A 291 0.67 -3.11 19.20
C GLN A 291 1.37 -3.17 17.84
N ILE A 292 2.59 -3.67 17.82
CA ILE A 292 3.38 -3.87 16.59
C ILE A 292 3.91 -5.29 16.64
N GLN A 293 3.56 -6.11 15.65
CA GLN A 293 3.98 -7.50 15.59
C GLN A 293 4.32 -7.92 14.16
N PRO A 294 5.34 -8.76 13.97
CA PRO A 294 5.60 -9.36 12.67
C PRO A 294 4.37 -10.15 12.18
N CYS A 295 4.02 -10.00 10.91
CA CYS A 295 2.92 -10.76 10.29
C CYS A 295 3.37 -11.55 9.06
N THR A 296 4.52 -11.20 8.48
CA THR A 296 5.19 -11.95 7.41
C THR A 296 6.70 -11.85 7.57
N PRO A 297 7.51 -12.59 6.79
CA PRO A 297 8.97 -12.43 6.85
C PRO A 297 9.51 -11.02 6.54
N ARG A 298 8.70 -10.14 5.94
CA ARG A 298 9.10 -8.77 5.54
C ARG A 298 8.26 -7.67 6.16
N HIS A 299 7.08 -8.01 6.71
CA HIS A 299 6.10 -7.00 7.13
C HIS A 299 5.75 -7.14 8.60
N HIS A 300 5.26 -6.06 9.17
CA HIS A 300 4.61 -6.03 10.46
C HIS A 300 3.17 -5.53 10.32
N ALA A 301 2.33 -5.99 11.23
CA ALA A 301 1.03 -5.40 11.48
C ALA A 301 1.13 -4.45 12.66
N VAL A 302 0.51 -3.30 12.52
CA VAL A 302 0.39 -2.27 13.57
C VAL A 302 -1.09 -2.11 13.88
N ILE A 303 -1.43 -2.16 15.15
CA ILE A 303 -2.80 -2.02 15.65
C ILE A 303 -2.79 -0.94 16.71
N ALA A 304 -3.57 0.11 16.51
CA ALA A 304 -3.70 1.23 17.42
C ALA A 304 -5.17 1.45 17.80
N ARG A 305 -5.45 1.63 19.08
CA ARG A 305 -6.82 1.80 19.59
C ARG A 305 -7.02 3.14 20.24
N VAL A 306 -8.23 3.64 20.10
CA VAL A 306 -8.74 4.79 20.85
C VAL A 306 -9.37 4.29 22.14
N ARG A 307 -9.02 4.89 23.27
CA ARG A 307 -9.64 4.53 24.57
C ARG A 307 -11.15 4.74 24.53
N VAL A 308 -11.88 3.85 25.20
CA VAL A 308 -13.32 3.94 25.42
C VAL A 308 -13.64 5.08 26.41
#